data_63014d4fc4041aeb15813f92b9db43d6
#
_entry.id   63014d4fc4041aeb15813f92b9db43d6
#
_cell.length_a   1.000
_cell.length_b   1.000
_cell.length_c   1.000
_cell.angle_alpha   90.00
_cell.angle_beta   90.00
_cell.angle_gamma   90.00
#
_symmetry.space_group_name_H-M   'P 1'
#
loop_
_entity.id
_entity.type
_entity.pdbx_description
1 polymer ?
#
loop_
_entity_poly.entity_id
_entity_poly.type
_entity_poly.pdbx_seq_one_letter_code
_entity_poly.pdbx_strand_id
1 'polypeptide(L)'
;RMSTLIKDSENIVKRLNIKLKGIDYDKKFVFSELGYNFEPSEIGAAFGLVQLKKFRKFMLLRNKNFNKHLNFFKKLNEYFIVPKVHKNVKTNFLAYPIILNTNKFNRKNLQIFLEENNIQTRPIFSGNILRHPAFSNLISRKNKLNEFENADYIMKNGILIGCHQGLSIKDLKLIHNKIKNFIKNKRARN
;
A
#
# COMPACT_ATOMS: atom_id res chain seq x y z
N ARG A 1 -19.44 2.92 -21.94
CA ARG A 1 -19.34 2.66 -23.38
C ARG A 1 -19.49 1.16 -23.60
N MET A 2 -20.70 0.70 -23.76
CA MET A 2 -20.89 -0.65 -24.31
C MET A 2 -20.74 -0.55 -25.82
N SER A 3 -19.54 -0.78 -26.35
CA SER A 3 -19.43 -1.03 -27.77
C SER A 3 -19.84 -2.48 -27.99
N THR A 4 -21.09 -2.73 -28.21
CA THR A 4 -21.62 -3.99 -28.74
C THR A 4 -21.02 -4.37 -30.10
N LEU A 5 -19.90 -3.74 -30.56
CA LEU A 5 -19.74 -3.55 -32.00
C LEU A 5 -18.30 -3.53 -32.48
N ILE A 6 -17.43 -4.15 -31.75
CA ILE A 6 -16.05 -4.38 -32.19
C ILE A 6 -16.04 -5.07 -33.57
N LYS A 7 -16.95 -6.02 -33.82
CA LYS A 7 -17.00 -6.75 -35.10
C LYS A 7 -17.38 -5.90 -36.34
N ASP A 8 -18.18 -4.85 -36.16
CA ASP A 8 -18.64 -3.99 -37.25
C ASP A 8 -17.86 -2.67 -37.34
N SER A 9 -16.97 -2.38 -36.38
CA SER A 9 -16.25 -1.10 -36.32
C SER A 9 -15.26 -0.88 -37.47
N GLU A 10 -14.79 -1.96 -38.06
CA GLU A 10 -13.86 -1.93 -39.22
C GLU A 10 -14.58 -1.73 -40.54
N ASN A 11 -15.88 -2.07 -40.63
CA ASN A 11 -16.67 -1.86 -41.82
C ASN A 11 -17.33 -0.47 -41.80
N ILE A 12 -16.78 0.47 -42.60
CA ILE A 12 -17.23 1.86 -42.64
C ILE A 12 -18.70 1.98 -43.00
N VAL A 13 -19.18 1.21 -43.98
CA VAL A 13 -20.59 1.26 -44.43
C VAL A 13 -21.52 0.85 -43.32
N LYS A 14 -21.27 -0.28 -42.68
CA LYS A 14 -22.08 -0.75 -41.53
C LYS A 14 -22.00 0.17 -40.33
N ARG A 15 -20.85 0.80 -40.08
CA ARG A 15 -20.65 1.72 -38.99
C ARG A 15 -21.45 2.99 -39.11
N LEU A 16 -21.49 3.56 -40.34
CA LEU A 16 -22.18 4.82 -40.61
C LEU A 16 -23.67 4.64 -40.99
N ASN A 17 -24.11 3.40 -41.20
CA ASN A 17 -25.50 3.09 -41.55
C ASN A 17 -26.38 2.88 -40.33
N ILE A 18 -26.41 3.88 -39.45
CA ILE A 18 -27.30 3.91 -38.27
C ILE A 18 -28.00 5.27 -38.19
N LYS A 19 -29.26 5.25 -37.85
CA LYS A 19 -30.03 6.46 -37.59
C LYS A 19 -30.46 6.56 -36.14
N LEU A 20 -30.11 7.66 -35.47
CA LEU A 20 -30.60 8.03 -34.16
C LEU A 20 -31.70 9.08 -34.33
N LYS A 21 -32.95 8.67 -34.13
CA LYS A 21 -34.12 9.53 -34.29
C LYS A 21 -34.12 10.31 -35.64
N GLY A 22 -33.73 9.63 -36.71
CA GLY A 22 -33.71 10.21 -38.06
C GLY A 22 -32.38 10.86 -38.48
N ILE A 23 -31.40 10.99 -37.59
CA ILE A 23 -30.08 11.57 -37.86
C ILE A 23 -29.08 10.44 -38.15
N ASP A 24 -28.40 10.49 -39.28
CA ASP A 24 -27.33 9.57 -39.61
C ASP A 24 -26.16 9.76 -38.63
N TYR A 25 -25.68 8.66 -38.05
CA TYR A 25 -24.70 8.75 -36.98
C TYR A 25 -23.65 7.62 -37.04
N ASP A 26 -22.52 7.81 -36.39
CA ASP A 26 -21.48 6.80 -36.29
C ASP A 26 -21.76 5.85 -35.08
N LYS A 27 -21.90 4.57 -35.40
CA LYS A 27 -22.20 3.50 -34.43
C LYS A 27 -21.17 3.41 -33.27
N LYS A 28 -19.93 3.85 -33.48
CA LYS A 28 -18.88 3.90 -32.44
C LYS A 28 -19.22 4.87 -31.30
N PHE A 29 -20.02 5.85 -31.56
CA PHE A 29 -20.35 6.91 -30.59
C PHE A 29 -21.80 6.83 -30.09
N VAL A 30 -22.45 5.68 -30.31
CA VAL A 30 -23.78 5.43 -29.74
C VAL A 30 -23.61 4.92 -28.31
N PHE A 31 -24.21 5.62 -27.38
CA PHE A 31 -24.25 5.23 -25.96
C PHE A 31 -25.63 4.67 -25.65
N SER A 32 -25.72 3.39 -25.31
CA SER A 32 -26.97 2.71 -24.97
C SER A 32 -27.29 2.84 -23.48
N GLU A 33 -26.28 3.07 -22.64
CA GLU A 33 -26.39 3.13 -21.19
C GLU A 33 -25.49 4.22 -20.59
N LEU A 34 -25.84 4.70 -19.42
CA LEU A 34 -24.98 5.57 -18.62
C LEU A 34 -23.90 4.73 -17.93
N GLY A 35 -22.66 5.10 -18.13
CA GLY A 35 -21.51 4.42 -17.54
C GLY A 35 -20.52 5.40 -16.91
N TYR A 36 -19.62 4.87 -16.08
CA TYR A 36 -18.61 5.66 -15.37
C TYR A 36 -17.29 5.78 -16.12
N ASN A 37 -17.23 5.31 -17.37
CA ASN A 37 -16.02 5.36 -18.22
C ASN A 37 -14.80 4.62 -17.63
N PHE A 38 -15.01 3.41 -17.12
CA PHE A 38 -13.96 2.54 -16.57
C PHE A 38 -13.13 1.82 -17.65
N GLU A 39 -13.04 2.38 -18.84
CA GLU A 39 -12.23 1.79 -19.91
C GLU A 39 -10.74 1.94 -19.59
N PRO A 40 -9.97 0.83 -19.44
CA PRO A 40 -8.56 0.91 -19.16
C PRO A 40 -7.77 1.39 -20.39
N SER A 41 -6.66 2.09 -20.13
CA SER A 41 -5.74 2.51 -21.20
C SER A 41 -4.94 1.32 -21.71
N GLU A 42 -4.80 1.18 -23.05
CA GLU A 42 -3.95 0.16 -23.67
C GLU A 42 -2.47 0.32 -23.27
N ILE A 43 -2.00 1.56 -23.11
CA ILE A 43 -0.65 1.86 -22.59
C ILE A 43 -0.48 1.28 -21.19
N GLY A 44 -1.48 1.46 -20.32
CA GLY A 44 -1.50 0.88 -18.98
C GLY A 44 -1.48 -0.65 -19.01
N ALA A 45 -2.24 -1.27 -19.91
CA ALA A 45 -2.28 -2.72 -20.09
C ALA A 45 -0.93 -3.27 -20.61
N ALA A 46 -0.32 -2.62 -21.61
CA ALA A 46 1.00 -2.99 -22.12
C ALA A 46 2.08 -2.92 -21.04
N PHE A 47 2.09 -1.85 -20.24
CA PHE A 47 2.96 -1.74 -19.06
C PHE A 47 2.71 -2.87 -18.06
N GLY A 48 1.44 -3.17 -17.76
CA GLY A 48 1.03 -4.23 -16.87
C GLY A 48 1.54 -5.61 -17.28
N LEU A 49 1.50 -5.95 -18.56
CA LEU A 49 2.03 -7.21 -19.10
C LEU A 49 3.53 -7.37 -18.81
N VAL A 50 4.31 -6.29 -18.94
CA VAL A 50 5.74 -6.31 -18.59
C VAL A 50 5.94 -6.53 -17.10
N GLN A 51 5.12 -5.92 -16.24
CA GLN A 51 5.18 -6.12 -14.79
C GLN A 51 4.81 -7.55 -14.38
N LEU A 52 3.81 -8.15 -15.03
CA LEU A 52 3.42 -9.55 -14.79
C LEU A 52 4.57 -10.52 -15.08
N LYS A 53 5.34 -10.30 -16.14
CA LYS A 53 6.54 -11.12 -16.44
C LYS A 53 7.57 -11.06 -15.31
N LYS A 54 7.68 -9.92 -14.61
CA LYS A 54 8.61 -9.69 -13.48
C LYS A 54 8.05 -10.15 -12.14
N PHE A 55 6.75 -10.41 -12.03
CA PHE A 55 6.04 -10.58 -10.77
C PHE A 55 6.63 -11.67 -9.87
N ARG A 56 6.92 -12.86 -10.41
CA ARG A 56 7.51 -13.98 -9.63
C ARG A 56 8.85 -13.57 -8.98
N LYS A 57 9.73 -12.92 -9.74
CA LYS A 57 11.02 -12.41 -9.23
C LYS A 57 10.80 -11.37 -8.12
N PHE A 58 9.88 -10.44 -8.31
CA PHE A 58 9.57 -9.41 -7.34
C PHE A 58 9.01 -9.99 -6.04
N MET A 59 8.13 -10.97 -6.14
CA MET A 59 7.56 -11.67 -4.99
C MET A 59 8.66 -12.35 -4.15
N LEU A 60 9.59 -13.06 -4.79
CA LEU A 60 10.70 -13.72 -4.10
C LEU A 60 11.61 -12.71 -3.39
N LEU A 61 11.95 -11.60 -4.06
CA LEU A 61 12.80 -10.56 -3.47
C LEU A 61 12.11 -9.86 -2.28
N ARG A 62 10.84 -9.54 -2.40
CA ARG A 62 10.06 -8.95 -1.29
C ARG A 62 9.99 -9.87 -0.09
N ASN A 63 9.69 -11.15 -0.29
CA ASN A 63 9.67 -12.14 0.79
C ASN A 63 11.04 -12.30 1.45
N LYS A 64 12.12 -12.31 0.66
CA LYS A 64 13.50 -12.34 1.17
C LYS A 64 13.80 -11.10 2.04
N ASN A 65 13.41 -9.91 1.58
CA ASN A 65 13.62 -8.67 2.30
C ASN A 65 12.79 -8.62 3.60
N PHE A 66 11.52 -9.03 3.52
CA PHE A 66 10.64 -9.14 4.69
C PHE A 66 11.25 -10.06 5.76
N ASN A 67 11.72 -11.26 5.38
CA ASN A 67 12.32 -12.20 6.31
C ASN A 67 13.63 -11.68 6.93
N LYS A 68 14.42 -10.88 6.19
CA LYS A 68 15.60 -10.21 6.74
C LYS A 68 15.23 -9.17 7.80
N HIS A 69 14.20 -8.36 7.56
CA HIS A 69 13.65 -7.47 8.57
C HIS A 69 13.12 -8.25 9.77
N LEU A 70 12.32 -9.28 9.55
CA LEU A 70 11.74 -10.10 10.60
C LEU A 70 12.83 -10.67 11.53
N ASN A 71 13.89 -11.24 10.95
CA ASN A 71 15.01 -11.79 11.72
C ASN A 71 15.81 -10.72 12.49
N PHE A 72 15.90 -9.53 11.94
CA PHE A 72 16.53 -8.40 12.62
C PHE A 72 15.69 -7.89 13.79
N PHE A 73 14.41 -7.59 13.56
CA PHE A 73 13.54 -7.01 14.58
C PHE A 73 13.17 -8.01 15.69
N LYS A 74 13.12 -9.32 15.41
CA LYS A 74 12.96 -10.34 16.46
C LYS A 74 14.03 -10.26 17.54
N LYS A 75 15.25 -9.83 17.20
CA LYS A 75 16.36 -9.63 18.17
C LYS A 75 16.21 -8.33 18.99
N LEU A 76 15.27 -7.50 18.63
CA LEU A 76 14.98 -6.21 19.27
C LEU A 76 13.57 -6.18 19.85
N ASN A 77 13.08 -7.34 20.36
CA ASN A 77 11.73 -7.52 20.89
C ASN A 77 11.45 -6.67 22.15
N GLU A 78 12.48 -6.21 22.85
CA GLU A 78 12.37 -5.20 23.93
C GLU A 78 11.79 -3.87 23.42
N TYR A 79 12.01 -3.54 22.13
CA TYR A 79 11.62 -2.25 21.54
C TYR A 79 10.49 -2.35 20.55
N PHE A 80 10.31 -3.53 19.93
CA PHE A 80 9.43 -3.68 18.77
C PHE A 80 8.61 -4.95 18.83
N ILE A 81 7.32 -4.83 18.51
CA ILE A 81 6.47 -5.95 18.18
C ILE A 81 6.60 -6.19 16.67
N VAL A 82 6.89 -7.42 16.28
CA VAL A 82 7.02 -7.83 14.88
C VAL A 82 5.71 -8.44 14.35
N PRO A 83 5.46 -8.37 13.04
CA PRO A 83 4.27 -8.96 12.45
C PRO A 83 4.28 -10.50 12.60
N LYS A 84 3.12 -11.05 12.93
CA LYS A 84 2.86 -12.49 12.90
C LYS A 84 2.16 -12.83 11.59
N VAL A 85 2.79 -13.65 10.76
CA VAL A 85 2.17 -14.15 9.52
C VAL A 85 1.48 -15.47 9.83
N HIS A 86 0.18 -15.54 9.56
CA HIS A 86 -0.58 -16.77 9.76
C HIS A 86 -0.10 -17.85 8.79
N LYS A 87 0.05 -19.10 9.28
CA LYS A 87 0.62 -20.24 8.50
C LYS A 87 -0.12 -20.54 7.19
N ASN A 88 -1.40 -20.26 7.15
CA ASN A 88 -2.25 -20.51 5.97
C ASN A 88 -2.29 -19.31 4.99
N VAL A 89 -1.55 -18.24 5.24
CA VAL A 89 -1.53 -17.05 4.39
C VAL A 89 -0.28 -17.04 3.53
N LYS A 90 -0.47 -17.02 2.21
CA LYS A 90 0.58 -16.73 1.23
C LYS A 90 0.37 -15.30 0.76
N THR A 91 1.33 -14.41 1.03
CA THR A 91 1.23 -13.01 0.67
C THR A 91 2.54 -12.49 0.09
N ASN A 92 2.42 -11.42 -0.68
CA ASN A 92 3.54 -10.66 -1.20
C ASN A 92 3.61 -9.33 -0.44
N PHE A 93 4.56 -9.22 0.48
CA PHE A 93 4.67 -8.06 1.36
C PHE A 93 5.00 -6.78 0.61
N LEU A 94 4.14 -5.77 0.74
CA LEU A 94 4.35 -4.44 0.16
C LEU A 94 5.36 -3.62 0.94
N ALA A 95 5.23 -3.64 2.27
CA ALA A 95 6.08 -2.96 3.23
C ALA A 95 6.27 -3.83 4.47
N TYR A 96 7.22 -3.48 5.33
CA TYR A 96 7.44 -4.17 6.60
C TYR A 96 6.86 -3.35 7.75
N PRO A 97 5.81 -3.84 8.44
CA PRO A 97 5.24 -3.16 9.59
C PRO A 97 6.05 -3.47 10.86
N ILE A 98 6.29 -2.45 11.66
CA ILE A 98 6.83 -2.55 13.01
C ILE A 98 5.96 -1.71 13.96
N ILE A 99 5.81 -2.17 15.18
CA ILE A 99 5.09 -1.44 16.23
C ILE A 99 6.04 -1.24 17.39
N LEU A 100 6.18 -0.01 17.86
CA LEU A 100 6.99 0.30 19.04
C LEU A 100 6.33 -0.29 20.30
N ASN A 101 7.15 -0.96 21.11
CA ASN A 101 6.77 -1.56 22.39
C ASN A 101 7.74 -1.08 23.48
N THR A 102 7.92 0.23 23.61
CA THR A 102 8.86 0.82 24.55
C THR A 102 8.46 2.23 24.93
N ASN A 103 8.80 2.65 26.15
CA ASN A 103 8.65 4.03 26.62
C ASN A 103 9.95 4.85 26.47
N LYS A 104 11.06 4.22 26.03
CA LYS A 104 12.37 4.89 25.91
C LYS A 104 12.42 5.89 24.76
N PHE A 105 11.53 5.75 23.77
CA PHE A 105 11.35 6.67 22.66
C PHE A 105 9.97 6.48 22.02
N ASN A 106 9.51 7.50 21.30
CA ASN A 106 8.23 7.44 20.61
C ASN A 106 8.39 7.29 19.08
N ARG A 107 7.27 6.99 18.42
CA ARG A 107 7.20 6.84 16.96
C ARG A 107 7.73 8.06 16.22
N LYS A 108 7.32 9.28 16.62
CA LYS A 108 7.70 10.53 15.96
C LYS A 108 9.22 10.69 15.91
N ASN A 109 9.89 10.46 17.04
CA ASN A 109 11.36 10.58 17.10
C ASN A 109 12.08 9.58 16.20
N LEU A 110 11.59 8.32 16.14
CA LEU A 110 12.16 7.32 15.27
C LEU A 110 11.91 7.65 13.78
N GLN A 111 10.71 8.11 13.42
CA GLN A 111 10.38 8.51 12.05
C GLN A 111 11.26 9.67 11.60
N ILE A 112 11.35 10.75 12.39
CA ILE A 112 12.21 11.92 12.06
C ILE A 112 13.64 11.45 11.82
N PHE A 113 14.20 10.66 12.74
CA PHE A 113 15.56 10.16 12.59
C PHE A 113 15.76 9.33 11.29
N LEU A 114 14.82 8.45 10.95
CA LEU A 114 14.90 7.64 9.75
C LEU A 114 14.79 8.49 8.47
N GLU A 115 13.84 9.41 8.42
CA GLU A 115 13.63 10.32 7.28
C GLU A 115 14.85 11.25 7.07
N GLU A 116 15.44 11.80 8.13
CA GLU A 116 16.70 12.58 8.08
C GLU A 116 17.89 11.75 7.59
N ASN A 117 17.81 10.43 7.69
CA ASN A 117 18.80 9.50 7.15
C ASN A 117 18.39 8.86 5.81
N ASN A 118 17.49 9.49 5.06
CA ASN A 118 16.99 9.06 3.75
C ASN A 118 16.30 7.68 3.77
N ILE A 119 15.73 7.29 4.90
CA ILE A 119 14.94 6.07 5.04
C ILE A 119 13.48 6.46 5.17
N GLN A 120 12.73 6.35 4.07
CA GLN A 120 11.33 6.71 4.04
C GLN A 120 10.49 5.82 4.94
N THR A 121 9.60 6.45 5.70
CA THR A 121 8.65 5.77 6.58
C THR A 121 7.20 6.13 6.23
N ARG A 122 6.26 5.32 6.67
CA ARG A 122 4.83 5.62 6.59
C ARG A 122 4.14 5.17 7.88
N PRO A 123 3.02 5.80 8.26
CA PRO A 123 2.13 5.21 9.27
C PRO A 123 1.53 3.91 8.74
N ILE A 124 1.04 3.05 9.62
CA ILE A 124 0.30 1.85 9.20
C ILE A 124 -1.09 2.28 8.76
N PHE A 125 -1.25 2.50 7.44
CA PHE A 125 -2.47 3.00 6.81
C PHE A 125 -3.03 4.25 7.53
N SER A 126 -4.34 4.27 7.78
CA SER A 126 -5.03 5.33 8.52
C SER A 126 -5.04 5.12 10.05
N GLY A 127 -4.48 4.00 10.54
CA GLY A 127 -4.59 3.66 11.96
C GLY A 127 -6.04 3.45 12.39
N ASN A 128 -6.53 4.21 13.38
CA ASN A 128 -7.94 4.21 13.74
C ASN A 128 -8.71 5.24 12.89
N ILE A 129 -9.50 4.74 11.94
CA ILE A 129 -10.25 5.56 10.98
C ILE A 129 -11.25 6.50 11.68
N LEU A 130 -11.80 6.10 12.83
CA LEU A 130 -12.77 6.91 13.58
C LEU A 130 -12.15 8.18 14.18
N ARG A 131 -10.83 8.27 14.25
CA ARG A 131 -10.12 9.49 14.69
C ARG A 131 -9.92 10.51 13.56
N HIS A 132 -10.25 10.15 12.32
CA HIS A 132 -10.12 11.07 11.20
C HIS A 132 -11.37 11.95 11.05
N PRO A 133 -11.21 13.27 10.79
CA PRO A 133 -12.34 14.20 10.68
C PRO A 133 -13.42 13.77 9.70
N ALA A 134 -13.03 13.15 8.58
CA ALA A 134 -13.96 12.67 7.55
C ALA A 134 -14.98 11.62 8.05
N PHE A 135 -14.68 10.95 9.17
CA PHE A 135 -15.49 9.87 9.75
C PHE A 135 -16.10 10.24 11.09
N SER A 136 -16.01 11.51 11.51
CA SER A 136 -16.55 12.00 12.80
C SER A 136 -18.05 11.71 12.95
N ASN A 137 -18.81 11.76 11.85
CA ASN A 137 -20.26 11.49 11.85
C ASN A 137 -20.62 10.00 12.03
N LEU A 138 -19.65 9.08 11.85
CA LEU A 138 -19.85 7.65 12.08
C LEU A 138 -19.72 7.27 13.55
N ILE A 139 -19.23 8.17 14.39
CA ILE A 139 -19.14 7.98 15.82
C ILE A 139 -20.55 8.20 16.39
N SER A 140 -21.35 7.15 16.41
CA SER A 140 -22.64 7.18 17.09
C SER A 140 -22.42 7.24 18.61
N ARG A 141 -23.44 7.72 19.37
CA ARG A 141 -23.43 7.72 20.84
C ARG A 141 -23.19 6.31 21.45
N LYS A 142 -23.33 5.24 20.64
CA LYS A 142 -23.13 3.84 21.05
C LYS A 142 -21.68 3.38 20.89
N ASN A 143 -20.92 3.92 19.93
CA ASN A 143 -19.52 3.53 19.68
C ASN A 143 -18.60 4.53 20.37
N LYS A 144 -18.10 4.16 21.56
CA LYS A 144 -17.10 4.97 22.25
C LYS A 144 -15.77 4.83 21.52
N LEU A 145 -15.05 5.93 21.32
CA LEU A 145 -13.69 5.93 20.73
C LEU A 145 -12.75 4.91 21.40
N ASN A 146 -12.99 4.62 22.67
CA ASN A 146 -12.19 3.70 23.49
C ASN A 146 -12.42 2.21 23.19
N GLU A 147 -13.40 1.85 22.36
CA GLU A 147 -13.66 0.44 21.97
C GLU A 147 -12.62 -0.12 21.00
N PHE A 148 -11.76 0.73 20.42
CA PHE A 148 -10.78 0.35 19.41
C PHE A 148 -9.34 0.59 19.86
N GLU A 149 -9.02 0.18 21.09
CA GLU A 149 -7.70 0.39 21.71
C GLU A 149 -6.54 -0.15 20.88
N ASN A 150 -6.70 -1.30 20.25
CA ASN A 150 -5.67 -1.88 19.38
C ASN A 150 -5.42 -1.03 18.13
N ALA A 151 -6.47 -0.45 17.53
CA ALA A 151 -6.33 0.45 16.39
C ALA A 151 -5.63 1.75 16.80
N ASP A 152 -5.96 2.29 17.97
CA ASP A 152 -5.29 3.45 18.54
C ASP A 152 -3.82 3.17 18.86
N TYR A 153 -3.54 2.00 19.45
CA TYR A 153 -2.19 1.59 19.74
C TYR A 153 -1.33 1.50 18.46
N ILE A 154 -1.87 0.89 17.41
CA ILE A 154 -1.22 0.82 16.10
C ILE A 154 -1.05 2.22 15.50
N MET A 155 -2.06 3.07 15.59
CA MET A 155 -2.00 4.46 15.09
C MET A 155 -0.91 5.26 15.80
N LYS A 156 -0.75 5.07 17.11
CA LYS A 156 0.24 5.76 17.94
C LYS A 156 1.66 5.24 17.72
N ASN A 157 1.82 3.92 17.57
CA ASN A 157 3.12 3.24 17.68
C ASN A 157 3.58 2.55 16.39
N GLY A 158 2.73 2.46 15.35
CA GLY A 158 3.01 1.70 14.14
C GLY A 158 3.75 2.50 13.08
N ILE A 159 4.73 1.86 12.42
CA ILE A 159 5.50 2.40 11.29
C ILE A 159 5.61 1.34 10.21
N LEU A 160 5.50 1.74 8.94
CA LEU A 160 5.88 0.96 7.78
C LEU A 160 7.25 1.40 7.28
N ILE A 161 8.13 0.45 7.01
CA ILE A 161 9.41 0.66 6.32
C ILE A 161 9.45 -0.15 5.03
N GLY A 162 10.33 0.24 4.10
CA GLY A 162 10.45 -0.42 2.81
C GLY A 162 10.91 -1.86 2.92
N CYS A 163 10.25 -2.78 2.18
CA CYS A 163 10.75 -4.14 1.95
C CYS A 163 10.62 -4.55 0.47
N HIS A 164 10.50 -3.56 -0.44
CA HIS A 164 10.27 -3.76 -1.86
C HIS A 164 11.47 -4.42 -2.57
N GLN A 165 11.22 -4.91 -3.77
CA GLN A 165 12.19 -5.67 -4.57
C GLN A 165 13.41 -4.86 -5.03
N GLY A 166 13.36 -3.53 -4.99
CA GLY A 166 14.47 -2.64 -5.34
C GLY A 166 15.51 -2.47 -4.23
N LEU A 167 15.20 -2.88 -3.00
CA LEU A 167 16.17 -2.81 -1.90
C LEU A 167 17.24 -3.91 -2.03
N SER A 168 18.49 -3.49 -2.05
CA SER A 168 19.66 -4.38 -1.99
C SER A 168 19.94 -4.85 -0.56
N ILE A 169 20.84 -5.82 -0.43
CA ILE A 169 21.33 -6.26 0.89
C ILE A 169 22.07 -5.13 1.61
N LYS A 170 22.74 -4.24 0.87
CA LYS A 170 23.44 -3.08 1.45
C LYS A 170 22.43 -2.10 2.06
N ASP A 171 21.32 -1.84 1.36
CA ASP A 171 20.27 -0.95 1.84
C ASP A 171 19.60 -1.49 3.11
N LEU A 172 19.29 -2.78 3.15
CA LEU A 172 18.74 -3.42 4.35
C LEU A 172 19.71 -3.33 5.54
N LYS A 173 21.02 -3.56 5.31
CA LYS A 173 22.04 -3.40 6.35
C LYS A 173 22.13 -1.96 6.83
N LEU A 174 22.04 -0.98 5.92
CA LEU A 174 22.03 0.44 6.27
C LEU A 174 20.84 0.76 7.19
N ILE A 175 19.62 0.35 6.81
CA ILE A 175 18.41 0.54 7.61
C ILE A 175 18.61 -0.08 9.01
N HIS A 176 19.07 -1.33 9.10
CA HIS A 176 19.28 -2.02 10.36
C HIS A 176 20.33 -1.32 11.26
N ASN A 177 21.42 -0.85 10.67
CA ASN A 177 22.47 -0.14 11.40
C ASN A 177 21.97 1.22 11.94
N LYS A 178 21.20 1.97 11.14
CA LYS A 178 20.61 3.24 11.58
C LYS A 178 19.66 3.01 12.75
N ILE A 179 18.82 2.00 12.71
CA ILE A 179 17.91 1.65 13.82
C ILE A 179 18.71 1.26 15.08
N LYS A 180 19.76 0.46 14.96
CA LYS A 180 20.65 0.14 16.12
C LYS A 180 21.30 1.39 16.72
N ASN A 181 21.80 2.28 15.88
CA ASN A 181 22.43 3.54 16.33
C ASN A 181 21.42 4.44 17.04
N PHE A 182 20.18 4.54 16.51
CA PHE A 182 19.11 5.29 17.18
C PHE A 182 18.84 4.77 18.58
N ILE A 183 18.68 3.46 18.73
CA ILE A 183 18.46 2.81 20.03
C ILE A 183 19.63 3.04 20.98
N LYS A 184 20.86 2.87 20.51
CA LYS A 184 22.08 3.10 21.31
C LYS A 184 22.14 4.54 21.85
N ASN A 185 21.88 5.52 20.99
CA ASN A 185 21.90 6.94 21.37
C ASN A 185 20.79 7.31 22.37
N LYS A 186 19.66 6.60 22.36
CA LYS A 186 18.59 6.79 23.33
C LYS A 186 18.86 6.10 24.66
N ARG A 187 19.62 4.99 24.66
CA ARG A 187 20.11 4.35 25.90
C ARG A 187 21.11 5.23 26.66
N ALA A 188 21.98 5.95 25.94
CA ALA A 188 23.02 6.78 26.54
C ALA A 188 22.50 8.11 27.13
N ARG A 189 21.23 8.47 26.86
CA ARG A 189 20.60 9.71 27.34
C ARG A 189 19.60 9.52 28.48
N ASN A 190 19.36 8.27 28.87
CA ASN A 190 18.58 7.87 30.04
C ASN A 190 19.52 7.24 31.09
#